data_74401ee0414429599865139be94a74cf
#
_entry.id   74401ee0414429599865139be94a74cf
#
_cell.length_a   1.000
_cell.length_b   1.000
_cell.length_c   1.000
_cell.angle_alpha   90.00
_cell.angle_beta   90.00
_cell.angle_gamma   90.00
#
_symmetry.space_group_name_H-M   'P 1'
#
loop_
_entity.id
_entity.type
_entity.pdbx_description
1 polymer ?
#
loop_
_entity_poly.entity_id
_entity_poly.type
_entity_poly.pdbx_seq_one_letter_code
_entity_poly.pdbx_strand_id
1 'polypeptide(L)'
;MRTKFFALFLFSTFLFLNSCTKEDDVVPPVATATPMTQAIISGTATSIALTSSVTGATFSWTVIQTGVSGAASGSGSSIAQTLTVTGAMAGTATYSVTPTANGTMGSPVSVIVTVNPVKVTFITDVKPLLTASCSPCHMPGGGNPNKWDDYATTKSKISAILDRVQRETTAAGFMPKGGTKLSADKIALLNKWVADGLLEK
;
A
#
# COMPACT_ATOMS: atom_id res chain seq x y z
N MET A 1 -96.86 40.93 13.65
CA MET A 1 -96.40 40.07 12.59
C MET A 1 -94.92 39.77 12.86
N ARG A 2 -94.60 38.53 13.27
CA ARG A 2 -93.24 38.13 13.58
C ARG A 2 -92.82 37.05 12.59
N THR A 3 -91.96 37.37 11.65
CA THR A 3 -91.44 36.43 10.65
C THR A 3 -90.26 35.71 11.25
N LYS A 4 -90.34 34.40 11.38
CA LYS A 4 -89.19 33.56 11.85
C LYS A 4 -88.40 33.15 10.65
N PHE A 5 -87.12 33.56 10.62
CA PHE A 5 -86.09 33.04 9.69
C PHE A 5 -85.51 31.73 10.24
N PHE A 6 -85.69 30.65 9.44
CA PHE A 6 -85.15 29.34 9.69
C PHE A 6 -83.75 29.27 9.00
N ALA A 7 -82.68 29.28 9.76
CA ALA A 7 -81.28 29.14 9.21
C ALA A 7 -81.01 27.65 9.05
N LEU A 8 -80.84 27.22 7.81
CA LEU A 8 -80.43 25.84 7.45
C LEU A 8 -78.92 25.79 7.54
N PHE A 9 -78.34 25.08 8.57
CA PHE A 9 -76.94 24.84 8.72
C PHE A 9 -76.56 23.60 7.85
N LEU A 10 -75.86 23.85 6.72
CA LEU A 10 -75.28 22.80 5.93
C LEU A 10 -74.01 22.33 6.64
N PHE A 11 -74.02 21.11 7.19
CA PHE A 11 -72.85 20.49 7.79
C PHE A 11 -72.03 19.82 6.65
N SER A 12 -71.00 20.53 6.15
CA SER A 12 -70.09 19.99 5.17
C SER A 12 -69.07 19.04 5.86
N THR A 13 -69.26 17.74 5.68
CA THR A 13 -68.40 16.69 6.15
C THR A 13 -67.12 16.68 5.26
N PHE A 14 -66.04 17.27 5.74
CA PHE A 14 -64.74 17.21 5.07
C PHE A 14 -64.14 15.85 5.34
N LEU A 15 -64.19 14.95 4.36
CA LEU A 15 -63.51 13.65 4.40
C LEU A 15 -61.98 13.93 4.23
N PHE A 16 -61.21 13.88 5.33
CA PHE A 16 -59.78 13.80 5.27
C PHE A 16 -59.38 12.41 4.77
N LEU A 17 -59.06 12.28 3.47
CA LEU A 17 -58.33 11.16 2.94
C LEU A 17 -56.94 11.22 3.47
N ASN A 18 -56.65 10.52 4.58
CA ASN A 18 -55.28 10.19 4.98
C ASN A 18 -54.72 9.25 3.91
N SER A 19 -54.07 9.84 2.90
CA SER A 19 -53.19 9.11 2.01
C SER A 19 -51.95 8.72 2.83
N CYS A 20 -51.94 7.54 3.40
CA CYS A 20 -50.73 6.91 3.91
C CYS A 20 -49.88 6.58 2.68
N THR A 21 -49.02 7.51 2.26
CA THR A 21 -47.89 7.20 1.41
C THR A 21 -46.98 6.29 2.25
N LYS A 22 -46.91 4.98 1.89
CA LYS A 22 -45.80 4.16 2.35
C LYS A 22 -44.53 4.93 1.97
N GLU A 23 -43.84 5.50 2.94
CA GLU A 23 -42.43 5.78 2.76
C GLU A 23 -41.79 4.43 2.47
N ASP A 24 -41.34 4.25 1.23
CA ASP A 24 -40.50 3.10 0.90
C ASP A 24 -39.30 3.21 1.83
N ASP A 25 -39.14 2.25 2.74
CA ASP A 25 -38.02 2.15 3.67
C ASP A 25 -36.75 2.03 2.82
N VAL A 26 -36.09 3.16 2.54
CA VAL A 26 -34.86 3.23 1.75
C VAL A 26 -33.75 2.65 2.61
N VAL A 27 -33.46 1.38 2.40
CA VAL A 27 -32.35 0.70 3.08
C VAL A 27 -31.04 1.29 2.57
N PRO A 28 -30.24 1.93 3.44
CA PRO A 28 -28.95 2.47 3.03
C PRO A 28 -28.04 1.36 2.49
N PRO A 29 -27.27 1.61 1.42
CA PRO A 29 -26.35 0.62 0.89
C PRO A 29 -25.23 0.34 1.90
N VAL A 30 -24.83 -0.94 2.00
CA VAL A 30 -23.67 -1.37 2.79
C VAL A 30 -22.57 -1.77 1.82
N ALA A 31 -21.37 -1.19 1.98
CA ALA A 31 -20.21 -1.58 1.19
C ALA A 31 -19.50 -2.79 1.81
N THR A 32 -19.02 -3.67 0.96
CA THR A 32 -18.07 -4.74 1.30
C THR A 32 -16.83 -4.58 0.45
N ALA A 33 -15.67 -4.51 1.08
CA ALA A 33 -14.38 -4.49 0.40
C ALA A 33 -13.70 -5.86 0.52
N THR A 34 -13.17 -6.38 -0.57
CA THR A 34 -12.48 -7.68 -0.59
C THR A 34 -11.11 -7.54 -1.28
N PRO A 35 -10.04 -7.68 -0.52
CA PRO A 35 -9.97 -7.81 0.94
C PRO A 35 -10.17 -6.47 1.67
N MET A 36 -10.56 -6.50 2.95
CA MET A 36 -10.61 -5.30 3.82
C MET A 36 -9.22 -4.86 4.31
N THR A 37 -8.25 -5.78 4.32
CA THR A 37 -6.86 -5.51 4.63
C THR A 37 -5.99 -6.16 3.57
N GLN A 38 -4.99 -5.45 3.07
CA GLN A 38 -4.05 -5.95 2.06
C GLN A 38 -2.63 -5.58 2.45
N ALA A 39 -1.69 -6.51 2.28
CA ALA A 39 -0.25 -6.23 2.36
C ALA A 39 0.35 -6.38 0.96
N ILE A 40 1.07 -5.36 0.52
CA ILE A 40 1.75 -5.32 -0.78
C ILE A 40 3.21 -4.92 -0.62
N ILE A 41 3.99 -5.19 -1.66
CA ILE A 41 5.38 -4.69 -1.76
C ILE A 41 5.35 -3.32 -2.45
N SER A 42 6.23 -2.44 -2.04
CA SER A 42 6.43 -1.11 -2.64
C SER A 42 6.59 -1.19 -4.15
N GLY A 43 5.85 -0.37 -4.88
CA GLY A 43 5.80 -0.35 -6.34
C GLY A 43 4.78 -1.32 -6.94
N THR A 44 3.98 -2.03 -6.14
CA THR A 44 2.89 -2.88 -6.65
C THR A 44 1.53 -2.22 -6.51
N ALA A 45 0.57 -2.66 -7.32
CA ALA A 45 -0.80 -2.14 -7.28
C ALA A 45 -1.63 -2.85 -6.21
N THR A 46 -2.54 -2.09 -5.59
CA THR A 46 -3.62 -2.66 -4.78
C THR A 46 -4.60 -3.43 -5.66
N SER A 47 -5.31 -4.40 -5.08
CA SER A 47 -6.36 -5.17 -5.76
C SER A 47 -7.51 -5.39 -4.76
N ILE A 48 -8.40 -4.41 -4.66
CA ILE A 48 -9.50 -4.42 -3.70
C ILE A 48 -10.80 -4.26 -4.49
N ALA A 49 -11.65 -5.29 -4.46
CA ALA A 49 -12.98 -5.25 -5.06
C ALA A 49 -13.97 -4.63 -4.09
N LEU A 50 -14.90 -3.83 -4.60
CA LEU A 50 -15.96 -3.18 -3.85
C LEU A 50 -17.33 -3.71 -4.32
N THR A 51 -18.12 -4.18 -3.39
CA THR A 51 -19.48 -4.69 -3.64
C THR A 51 -20.46 -4.09 -2.65
N SER A 52 -21.76 -4.18 -2.95
CA SER A 52 -22.82 -3.73 -2.05
C SER A 52 -23.95 -4.73 -2.01
N SER A 53 -24.72 -4.72 -0.90
CA SER A 53 -25.99 -5.43 -0.76
C SER A 53 -27.10 -4.86 -1.64
N VAL A 54 -26.96 -3.60 -2.11
CA VAL A 54 -27.94 -2.92 -2.96
C VAL A 54 -27.43 -2.89 -4.39
N THR A 55 -28.23 -3.42 -5.32
CA THR A 55 -27.91 -3.43 -6.77
C THR A 55 -27.79 -1.99 -7.30
N GLY A 56 -26.80 -1.76 -8.16
CA GLY A 56 -26.57 -0.43 -8.76
C GLY A 56 -25.87 0.56 -7.85
N ALA A 57 -25.38 0.13 -6.68
CA ALA A 57 -24.59 0.98 -5.81
C ALA A 57 -23.28 1.40 -6.49
N THR A 58 -22.93 2.66 -6.29
CA THR A 58 -21.63 3.25 -6.65
C THR A 58 -20.79 3.47 -5.42
N PHE A 59 -19.46 3.55 -5.58
CA PHE A 59 -18.53 3.73 -4.47
C PHE A 59 -17.64 4.93 -4.74
N SER A 60 -17.39 5.71 -3.70
CA SER A 60 -16.36 6.74 -3.65
C SER A 60 -15.49 6.51 -2.43
N TRP A 61 -14.23 6.97 -2.48
CA TRP A 61 -13.34 6.86 -1.32
C TRP A 61 -12.46 8.08 -1.17
N THR A 62 -12.17 8.38 0.07
CA THR A 62 -11.05 9.24 0.49
C THR A 62 -9.93 8.37 1.03
N VAL A 63 -8.72 8.91 1.13
CA VAL A 63 -7.57 8.16 1.63
C VAL A 63 -6.70 9.03 2.53
N ILE A 64 -6.19 8.41 3.60
CA ILE A 64 -5.12 8.94 4.45
C ILE A 64 -3.93 8.00 4.28
N GLN A 65 -2.74 8.58 4.02
CA GLN A 65 -1.51 7.81 3.82
C GLN A 65 -0.41 8.27 4.78
N THR A 66 0.33 7.32 5.34
CA THR A 66 1.44 7.55 6.25
C THR A 66 2.63 6.71 5.82
N GLY A 67 3.74 7.35 5.48
CA GLY A 67 4.94 6.67 4.97
C GLY A 67 4.77 6.02 3.60
N VAL A 68 3.73 6.41 2.84
CA VAL A 68 3.38 5.89 1.52
C VAL A 68 3.08 7.05 0.59
N SER A 69 3.29 6.86 -0.70
CA SER A 69 2.86 7.73 -1.80
C SER A 69 2.11 6.91 -2.86
N GLY A 70 1.35 7.60 -3.73
CA GLY A 70 0.60 6.98 -4.82
C GLY A 70 -0.86 6.68 -4.51
N ALA A 71 -1.30 6.80 -3.23
CA ALA A 71 -2.71 6.70 -2.89
C ALA A 71 -3.45 8.00 -3.21
N ALA A 72 -4.64 7.90 -3.79
CA ALA A 72 -5.50 9.02 -4.13
C ALA A 72 -6.98 8.70 -3.88
N SER A 73 -7.75 9.72 -3.55
CA SER A 73 -9.22 9.61 -3.52
C SER A 73 -9.77 9.30 -4.90
N GLY A 74 -10.90 8.63 -4.97
CA GLY A 74 -11.48 8.23 -6.25
C GLY A 74 -12.86 7.60 -6.13
N SER A 75 -13.30 6.99 -7.22
CA SER A 75 -14.57 6.26 -7.30
C SER A 75 -14.46 5.09 -8.26
N GLY A 76 -15.33 4.10 -8.11
CA GLY A 76 -15.38 2.91 -8.96
C GLY A 76 -15.70 1.64 -8.19
N SER A 77 -15.68 0.51 -8.86
CA SER A 77 -15.95 -0.82 -8.27
C SER A 77 -14.68 -1.51 -7.73
N SER A 78 -13.51 -0.89 -7.86
CA SER A 78 -12.25 -1.44 -7.34
C SER A 78 -11.25 -0.34 -7.03
N ILE A 79 -10.37 -0.58 -6.05
CA ILE A 79 -9.22 0.27 -5.75
C ILE A 79 -7.97 -0.44 -6.28
N ALA A 80 -7.42 0.09 -7.38
CA ALA A 80 -6.23 -0.43 -8.07
C ALA A 80 -5.22 0.71 -8.24
N GLN A 81 -4.42 0.96 -7.21
CA GLN A 81 -3.46 2.07 -7.15
C GLN A 81 -2.06 1.55 -6.81
N THR A 82 -1.06 1.97 -7.57
CA THR A 82 0.33 1.61 -7.30
C THR A 82 0.86 2.44 -6.15
N LEU A 83 1.24 1.77 -5.05
CA LEU A 83 1.71 2.43 -3.83
C LEU A 83 3.19 2.18 -3.61
N THR A 84 3.88 3.22 -3.17
CA THR A 84 5.33 3.18 -2.90
C THR A 84 5.61 3.71 -1.50
N VAL A 85 6.46 3.03 -0.72
CA VAL A 85 6.93 3.57 0.56
C VAL A 85 7.81 4.81 0.32
N THR A 86 7.69 5.79 1.20
CA THR A 86 8.52 7.02 1.14
C THR A 86 9.79 6.93 1.98
N GLY A 87 10.02 5.80 2.66
CA GLY A 87 11.16 5.57 3.53
C GLY A 87 11.56 4.09 3.61
N ALA A 88 12.40 3.76 4.57
CA ALA A 88 12.92 2.39 4.76
C ALA A 88 11.94 1.47 5.51
N MET A 89 10.90 2.02 6.12
CA MET A 89 9.92 1.26 6.92
C MET A 89 8.64 1.07 6.13
N ALA A 90 7.84 0.08 6.55
CA ALA A 90 6.51 -0.10 6.02
C ALA A 90 5.63 1.13 6.30
N GLY A 91 4.77 1.47 5.35
CA GLY A 91 3.78 2.53 5.48
C GLY A 91 2.37 2.00 5.28
N THR A 92 1.38 2.85 5.48
CA THR A 92 -0.04 2.50 5.37
C THR A 92 -0.82 3.50 4.52
N ALA A 93 -1.78 2.98 3.75
CA ALA A 93 -2.86 3.78 3.14
C ALA A 93 -4.19 3.26 3.69
N THR A 94 -4.99 4.15 4.27
CA THR A 94 -6.31 3.84 4.82
C THR A 94 -7.36 4.52 3.96
N TYR A 95 -8.16 3.73 3.26
CA TYR A 95 -9.26 4.20 2.43
C TYR A 95 -10.54 4.17 3.24
N SER A 96 -11.32 5.26 3.18
CA SER A 96 -12.70 5.34 3.70
C SER A 96 -13.65 5.27 2.50
N VAL A 97 -14.28 4.12 2.31
CA VAL A 97 -15.13 3.82 1.14
C VAL A 97 -16.59 4.04 1.51
N THR A 98 -17.25 4.95 0.80
CA THR A 98 -18.66 5.28 0.99
C THR A 98 -19.48 4.75 -0.19
N PRO A 99 -20.45 3.86 0.05
CA PRO A 99 -21.40 3.41 -0.97
C PRO A 99 -22.55 4.40 -1.13
N THR A 100 -23.08 4.54 -2.35
CA THR A 100 -24.27 5.34 -2.64
C THR A 100 -25.17 4.54 -3.59
N ALA A 101 -26.45 4.43 -3.25
CA ALA A 101 -27.48 3.81 -4.11
C ALA A 101 -28.80 4.59 -4.01
N ASN A 102 -29.50 4.75 -5.13
CA ASN A 102 -30.78 5.46 -5.21
C ASN A 102 -30.78 6.83 -4.51
N GLY A 103 -29.66 7.57 -4.61
CA GLY A 103 -29.50 8.87 -3.96
C GLY A 103 -29.19 8.82 -2.46
N THR A 104 -29.20 7.64 -1.84
CA THR A 104 -28.93 7.45 -0.41
C THR A 104 -27.47 7.00 -0.20
N MET A 105 -26.77 7.68 0.70
CA MET A 105 -25.41 7.29 1.12
C MET A 105 -25.47 6.29 2.27
N GLY A 106 -24.66 5.25 2.19
CA GLY A 106 -24.42 4.32 3.29
C GLY A 106 -23.26 4.74 4.20
N SER A 107 -23.10 4.00 5.28
CA SER A 107 -21.97 4.20 6.20
C SER A 107 -20.64 3.85 5.51
N PRO A 108 -19.57 4.64 5.75
CA PRO A 108 -18.26 4.35 5.19
C PRO A 108 -17.64 3.10 5.81
N VAL A 109 -16.90 2.36 4.99
CA VAL A 109 -16.12 1.18 5.38
C VAL A 109 -14.64 1.51 5.26
N SER A 110 -13.84 1.10 6.25
CA SER A 110 -12.38 1.29 6.23
C SER A 110 -11.67 0.12 5.58
N VAL A 111 -10.74 0.43 4.66
CA VAL A 111 -9.86 -0.54 4.00
C VAL A 111 -8.42 -0.13 4.26
N ILE A 112 -7.59 -1.04 4.79
CA ILE A 112 -6.22 -0.74 5.18
C ILE A 112 -5.27 -1.50 4.26
N VAL A 113 -4.35 -0.76 3.62
CA VAL A 113 -3.25 -1.33 2.83
C VAL A 113 -1.93 -1.05 3.52
N THR A 114 -1.20 -2.11 3.86
CA THR A 114 0.18 -2.02 4.35
C THR A 114 1.13 -2.19 3.17
N VAL A 115 2.01 -1.23 2.97
CA VAL A 115 3.03 -1.25 1.91
C VAL A 115 4.38 -1.53 2.55
N ASN A 116 4.96 -2.66 2.20
CA ASN A 116 6.26 -3.08 2.71
C ASN A 116 7.39 -2.63 1.76
N PRO A 117 8.54 -2.19 2.27
CA PRO A 117 9.67 -1.85 1.42
C PRO A 117 10.22 -3.08 0.70
N VAL A 118 10.77 -2.89 -0.49
CA VAL A 118 11.58 -3.91 -1.16
C VAL A 118 12.83 -4.14 -0.34
N LYS A 119 13.07 -5.38 0.07
CA LYS A 119 14.25 -5.77 0.83
C LYS A 119 15.35 -6.28 -0.09
N VAL A 120 16.58 -5.93 0.25
CA VAL A 120 17.77 -6.45 -0.42
C VAL A 120 18.10 -7.81 0.14
N THR A 121 18.39 -8.77 -0.76
CA THR A 121 18.74 -10.13 -0.38
C THR A 121 20.11 -10.54 -0.97
N PHE A 122 20.75 -11.53 -0.35
CA PHE A 122 22.04 -12.00 -0.82
C PHE A 122 21.96 -12.61 -2.23
N ILE A 123 21.04 -13.54 -2.43
CA ILE A 123 20.97 -14.29 -3.69
C ILE A 123 20.61 -13.38 -4.87
N THR A 124 19.63 -12.50 -4.69
CA THR A 124 19.11 -11.68 -5.79
C THR A 124 19.98 -10.46 -6.08
N ASP A 125 20.55 -9.85 -5.04
CA ASP A 125 21.15 -8.51 -5.17
C ASP A 125 22.65 -8.51 -4.87
N VAL A 126 23.05 -9.08 -3.72
CA VAL A 126 24.43 -8.94 -3.22
C VAL A 126 25.40 -9.87 -3.93
N LYS A 127 25.05 -11.15 -4.09
CA LYS A 127 25.90 -12.16 -4.75
C LYS A 127 26.26 -11.76 -6.19
N PRO A 128 25.30 -11.31 -7.06
CA PRO A 128 25.66 -10.85 -8.41
C PRO A 128 26.60 -9.63 -8.37
N LEU A 129 26.38 -8.67 -7.46
CA LEU A 129 27.24 -7.50 -7.30
C LEU A 129 28.67 -7.91 -6.93
N LEU A 130 28.81 -8.79 -5.92
CA LEU A 130 30.12 -9.23 -5.44
C LEU A 130 30.83 -10.11 -6.50
N THR A 131 30.08 -10.97 -7.20
CA THR A 131 30.64 -11.76 -8.31
C THR A 131 31.23 -10.85 -9.38
N ALA A 132 30.52 -9.82 -9.80
CA ALA A 132 30.98 -8.90 -10.83
C ALA A 132 32.15 -8.00 -10.37
N SER A 133 32.22 -7.68 -9.07
CA SER A 133 33.16 -6.68 -8.57
C SER A 133 34.38 -7.26 -7.83
N CYS A 134 34.32 -8.52 -7.38
CA CYS A 134 35.34 -9.17 -6.54
C CYS A 134 35.94 -10.42 -7.20
N SER A 135 35.55 -10.72 -8.44
CA SER A 135 36.15 -11.79 -9.26
C SER A 135 37.52 -11.34 -9.79
N PRO A 136 38.47 -12.30 -10.05
CA PRO A 136 38.41 -13.72 -9.74
C PRO A 136 38.77 -14.06 -8.29
N CYS A 137 39.37 -13.11 -7.55
CA CYS A 137 40.09 -13.39 -6.30
C CYS A 137 39.22 -13.98 -5.19
N HIS A 138 38.00 -13.46 -5.02
CA HIS A 138 37.04 -13.86 -3.98
C HIS A 138 35.92 -14.80 -4.48
N MET A 139 36.13 -15.42 -5.63
CA MET A 139 35.20 -16.41 -6.20
C MET A 139 35.80 -17.81 -6.17
N PRO A 140 35.00 -18.88 -6.38
CA PRO A 140 35.53 -20.24 -6.51
C PRO A 140 36.66 -20.29 -7.53
N GLY A 141 37.77 -20.97 -7.18
CA GLY A 141 38.95 -21.04 -7.99
C GLY A 141 39.95 -19.83 -7.81
N GLY A 142 39.53 -18.76 -7.19
CA GLY A 142 40.42 -17.62 -6.87
C GLY A 142 41.34 -17.89 -5.68
N GLY A 143 42.42 -17.08 -5.54
CA GLY A 143 43.46 -17.27 -4.52
C GLY A 143 43.06 -16.89 -3.09
N ASN A 144 41.93 -16.16 -2.87
CA ASN A 144 41.51 -15.73 -1.54
C ASN A 144 40.68 -16.78 -0.83
N PRO A 145 40.92 -17.12 0.45
CA PRO A 145 40.11 -18.10 1.18
C PRO A 145 38.66 -17.65 1.45
N ASN A 146 38.44 -16.33 1.56
CA ASN A 146 37.09 -15.79 1.75
C ASN A 146 36.37 -15.71 0.41
N LYS A 147 35.32 -16.52 0.24
CA LYS A 147 34.53 -16.58 -0.99
C LYS A 147 33.23 -15.79 -0.80
N TRP A 148 33.01 -14.78 -1.65
CA TRP A 148 31.86 -13.87 -1.53
C TRP A 148 30.61 -14.38 -2.27
N ASP A 149 30.67 -15.53 -2.92
CA ASP A 149 29.52 -16.24 -3.47
C ASP A 149 28.84 -17.15 -2.44
N ASP A 150 29.43 -17.32 -1.26
CA ASP A 150 28.88 -18.01 -0.11
C ASP A 150 28.24 -17.03 0.86
N TYR A 151 26.94 -17.28 1.19
CA TYR A 151 26.15 -16.40 2.05
C TYR A 151 26.74 -16.27 3.45
N ALA A 152 27.07 -17.41 4.10
CA ALA A 152 27.52 -17.40 5.49
C ALA A 152 28.85 -16.65 5.64
N THR A 153 29.78 -16.88 4.72
CA THR A 153 31.07 -16.18 4.65
C THR A 153 30.87 -14.70 4.43
N THR A 154 30.05 -14.31 3.45
CA THR A 154 29.81 -12.89 3.14
C THR A 154 29.13 -12.18 4.30
N LYS A 155 28.11 -12.77 4.89
CA LYS A 155 27.40 -12.24 6.06
C LYS A 155 28.35 -12.00 7.21
N SER A 156 29.21 -12.96 7.54
CA SER A 156 30.18 -12.83 8.64
C SER A 156 31.24 -11.77 8.42
N LYS A 157 31.53 -11.42 7.15
CA LYS A 157 32.61 -10.51 6.74
C LYS A 157 32.10 -9.19 6.17
N ILE A 158 30.82 -8.93 6.16
CA ILE A 158 30.26 -7.75 5.47
C ILE A 158 30.83 -6.43 5.98
N SER A 159 31.05 -6.29 7.29
CA SER A 159 31.64 -5.09 7.86
C SER A 159 33.08 -4.86 7.33
N ALA A 160 33.87 -5.93 7.19
CA ALA A 160 35.20 -5.86 6.62
C ALA A 160 35.18 -5.58 5.11
N ILE A 161 34.17 -6.10 4.39
CA ILE A 161 33.96 -5.80 2.97
C ILE A 161 33.66 -4.31 2.82
N LEU A 162 32.70 -3.79 3.56
CA LEU A 162 32.29 -2.38 3.53
C LEU A 162 33.43 -1.45 3.89
N ASP A 163 34.20 -1.74 4.96
CA ASP A 163 35.36 -0.96 5.31
C ASP A 163 36.37 -0.84 4.13
N ARG A 164 36.67 -1.96 3.46
CA ARG A 164 37.66 -1.99 2.39
C ARG A 164 37.20 -1.32 1.10
N VAL A 165 35.93 -1.51 0.71
CA VAL A 165 35.43 -0.94 -0.55
C VAL A 165 35.12 0.56 -0.46
N GLN A 166 35.00 1.09 0.76
CA GLN A 166 34.79 2.52 1.00
C GLN A 166 36.07 3.32 1.12
N ARG A 167 37.21 2.67 1.34
CA ARG A 167 38.51 3.35 1.46
C ARG A 167 38.86 4.12 0.19
N GLU A 168 39.79 5.08 0.34
CA GLU A 168 40.42 5.71 -0.82
C GLU A 168 41.27 4.72 -1.58
N THR A 169 41.37 4.89 -2.90
CA THR A 169 42.08 3.94 -3.79
C THR A 169 43.53 3.78 -3.48
N THR A 170 44.16 4.80 -2.87
CA THR A 170 45.55 4.80 -2.43
C THR A 170 45.75 4.25 -1.02
N ALA A 171 44.68 4.01 -0.28
CA ALA A 171 44.77 3.57 1.10
C ALA A 171 45.15 2.08 1.19
N ALA A 172 45.97 1.75 2.20
CA ALA A 172 46.32 0.37 2.47
C ALA A 172 45.05 -0.48 2.73
N GLY A 173 44.98 -1.62 2.05
CA GLY A 173 43.82 -2.54 2.17
C GLY A 173 42.57 -2.12 1.40
N PHE A 174 42.63 -1.10 0.53
CA PHE A 174 41.57 -0.80 -0.42
C PHE A 174 41.24 -2.02 -1.28
N MET A 175 39.95 -2.20 -1.60
CA MET A 175 39.41 -3.24 -2.50
C MET A 175 38.40 -2.63 -3.47
N PRO A 176 38.39 -3.12 -4.73
CA PRO A 176 39.19 -4.19 -5.32
C PRO A 176 40.67 -3.78 -5.52
N LYS A 177 41.60 -4.63 -5.13
CA LYS A 177 43.03 -4.33 -5.26
C LYS A 177 43.42 -4.15 -6.74
N GLY A 178 43.95 -2.97 -7.07
CA GLY A 178 44.31 -2.61 -8.45
C GLY A 178 43.12 -2.38 -9.36
N GLY A 179 41.88 -2.41 -8.84
CA GLY A 179 40.65 -2.18 -9.59
C GLY A 179 40.03 -0.81 -9.33
N THR A 180 38.88 -0.58 -9.95
CA THR A 180 38.08 0.64 -9.77
C THR A 180 37.27 0.58 -8.48
N LYS A 181 37.18 1.70 -7.76
CA LYS A 181 36.33 1.87 -6.57
C LYS A 181 34.85 1.54 -6.95
N LEU A 182 34.18 0.85 -6.06
CA LEU A 182 32.74 0.60 -6.23
C LEU A 182 31.98 1.94 -6.31
N SER A 183 30.98 1.99 -7.18
CA SER A 183 30.09 3.17 -7.24
C SER A 183 29.34 3.36 -5.93
N ALA A 184 28.90 4.58 -5.68
CA ALA A 184 28.07 4.91 -4.50
C ALA A 184 26.84 4.01 -4.39
N ASP A 185 26.19 3.69 -5.51
CA ASP A 185 24.97 2.83 -5.55
C ASP A 185 25.29 1.40 -5.11
N LYS A 186 26.41 0.84 -5.54
CA LYS A 186 26.86 -0.51 -5.13
C LYS A 186 27.14 -0.56 -3.62
N ILE A 187 27.79 0.47 -3.09
CA ILE A 187 28.05 0.61 -1.66
C ILE A 187 26.72 0.78 -0.89
N ALA A 188 25.81 1.61 -1.40
CA ALA A 188 24.48 1.81 -0.81
C ALA A 188 23.67 0.51 -0.77
N LEU A 189 23.73 -0.33 -1.82
CA LEU A 189 23.08 -1.63 -1.84
C LEU A 189 23.62 -2.57 -0.76
N LEU A 190 24.94 -2.63 -0.54
CA LEU A 190 25.52 -3.43 0.53
C LEU A 190 25.11 -2.92 1.92
N ASN A 191 25.09 -1.60 2.13
CA ASN A 191 24.62 -1.00 3.37
C ASN A 191 23.14 -1.29 3.60
N LYS A 192 22.32 -1.23 2.54
CA LYS A 192 20.90 -1.57 2.62
C LYS A 192 20.70 -3.05 2.98
N TRP A 193 21.49 -3.96 2.43
CA TRP A 193 21.45 -5.37 2.81
C TRP A 193 21.69 -5.57 4.31
N VAL A 194 22.66 -4.84 4.89
CA VAL A 194 22.91 -4.83 6.35
C VAL A 194 21.67 -4.31 7.09
N ALA A 195 21.11 -3.17 6.66
CA ALA A 195 19.95 -2.56 7.28
C ALA A 195 18.68 -3.43 7.18
N ASP A 196 18.53 -4.21 6.10
CA ASP A 196 17.41 -5.14 5.88
C ASP A 196 17.54 -6.44 6.69
N GLY A 197 18.64 -6.64 7.41
CA GLY A 197 18.87 -7.78 8.31
C GLY A 197 19.68 -8.91 7.69
N LEU A 198 20.46 -8.62 6.65
CA LEU A 198 21.35 -9.59 5.99
C LEU A 198 20.60 -10.82 5.49
N LEU A 199 19.48 -10.61 4.81
CA LEU A 199 18.62 -11.68 4.30
C LEU A 199 19.33 -12.50 3.20
N GLU A 200 19.12 -13.83 3.22
CA GLU A 200 19.64 -14.70 2.17
C GLU A 200 18.77 -14.68 0.90
N LYS A 201 17.42 -14.77 1.10
CA LYS A 201 16.37 -14.81 0.05
C LYS A 201 15.27 -13.80 0.37
#